data_22515de27ecbbde16c7349872f87fc26
#
_entry.id   22515de27ecbbde16c7349872f87fc26
#
_cell.length_a   1.000
_cell.length_b   1.000
_cell.length_c   1.000
_cell.angle_alpha   90.00
_cell.angle_beta   90.00
_cell.angle_gamma   90.00
#
_symmetry.space_group_name_H-M   'P 1'
#
loop_
_entity.id
_entity.type
_entity.pdbx_description
1 polymer ?
#
loop_
_entity_poly.entity_id
_entity_poly.type
_entity_poly.pdbx_seq_one_letter_code
_entity_poly.pdbx_strand_id
1 'polypeptide(L)'
;MPSSEVLGLIAGRGSLPLEVARSARGRGRPVAAIGFHGQTDPKLAEEAEITWLYPGEVGAALAALRGSGVSEAVLAGKVPKVGLYADPAALRPDAEALALLASLRDRRDDSILGALASWLEERGIRLLGQAELVPGLLGGEGPLGSTALGPQQRADVAFGFPIAKAIAGLDIGQTVVVKDGAV
;
A
#
# COMPACT_ATOMS: atom_id res chain seq x y z
N MET A 1 6.31 -19.79 18.84
CA MET A 1 7.23 -18.68 19.09
C MET A 1 6.89 -17.61 18.06
N PRO A 2 6.55 -16.36 18.42
CA PRO A 2 6.46 -15.30 17.43
C PRO A 2 7.81 -15.18 16.75
N SER A 3 7.85 -15.10 15.43
CA SER A 3 9.08 -14.93 14.68
C SER A 3 9.67 -13.57 15.07
N SER A 4 10.89 -13.56 15.58
CA SER A 4 11.64 -12.34 15.87
C SER A 4 12.16 -11.67 14.57
N GLU A 5 11.61 -12.07 13.43
CA GLU A 5 11.99 -11.56 12.12
C GLU A 5 11.52 -10.12 11.95
N VAL A 6 12.44 -9.27 11.56
CA VAL A 6 12.15 -7.85 11.31
C VAL A 6 11.15 -7.72 10.16
N LEU A 7 10.08 -6.96 10.36
CA LEU A 7 9.14 -6.60 9.31
C LEU A 7 9.66 -5.40 8.53
N GLY A 8 9.79 -5.52 7.23
CA GLY A 8 9.98 -4.39 6.33
C GLY A 8 8.68 -3.60 6.13
N LEU A 9 8.73 -2.28 6.20
CA LEU A 9 7.58 -1.42 5.94
C LEU A 9 7.96 -0.35 4.92
N ILE A 10 7.39 -0.41 3.72
CA ILE A 10 7.53 0.67 2.74
C ILE A 10 6.35 1.61 2.95
N ALA A 11 6.64 2.77 3.53
CA ALA A 11 5.65 3.67 4.12
C ALA A 11 5.38 4.90 3.25
N GLY A 12 4.16 4.99 2.70
CA GLY A 12 3.64 6.18 2.04
C GLY A 12 2.91 7.12 3.01
N ARG A 13 2.05 7.98 2.46
CA ARG A 13 1.20 8.93 3.19
C ARG A 13 0.06 8.23 3.92
N GLY A 14 -0.44 8.87 4.97
CA GLY A 14 -1.62 8.47 5.72
C GLY A 14 -1.28 7.75 7.02
N SER A 15 -2.31 7.34 7.75
CA SER A 15 -2.16 6.71 9.06
C SER A 15 -1.85 5.20 9.00
N LEU A 16 -2.14 4.55 7.89
CA LEU A 16 -1.98 3.09 7.77
C LEU A 16 -0.56 2.59 8.05
N PRO A 17 0.54 3.27 7.61
CA PRO A 17 1.88 2.85 7.99
C PRO A 17 2.10 2.80 9.50
N LEU A 18 1.58 3.79 10.22
CA LEU A 18 1.69 3.85 11.68
C LEU A 18 0.91 2.71 12.36
N GLU A 19 -0.30 2.43 11.88
CA GLU A 19 -1.12 1.32 12.40
C GLU A 19 -0.45 -0.05 12.13
N VAL A 20 0.15 -0.24 10.97
CA VAL A 20 0.93 -1.45 10.65
C VAL A 20 2.12 -1.60 11.60
N ALA A 21 2.89 -0.53 11.81
CA ALA A 21 4.05 -0.56 12.70
C ALA A 21 3.65 -0.88 14.14
N ARG A 22 2.61 -0.22 14.67
CA ARG A 22 2.06 -0.49 16.00
C ARG A 22 1.58 -1.92 16.15
N SER A 23 0.85 -2.43 15.16
CA SER A 23 0.35 -3.80 15.17
C SER A 23 1.50 -4.83 15.17
N ALA A 24 2.54 -4.61 14.37
CA ALA A 24 3.71 -5.48 14.33
C ALA A 24 4.46 -5.47 15.68
N ARG A 25 4.73 -4.28 16.22
CA ARG A 25 5.38 -4.13 17.54
C ARG A 25 4.57 -4.75 18.68
N GLY A 26 3.26 -4.57 18.66
CA GLY A 26 2.36 -5.18 19.65
C GLY A 26 2.40 -6.71 19.64
N ARG A 27 2.86 -7.31 18.54
CA ARG A 27 3.12 -8.75 18.39
C ARG A 27 4.59 -9.13 18.65
N GLY A 28 5.40 -8.20 19.13
CA GLY A 28 6.83 -8.42 19.40
C GLY A 28 7.72 -8.46 18.15
N ARG A 29 7.22 -7.98 17.00
CA ARG A 29 7.95 -7.96 15.73
C ARG A 29 8.57 -6.58 15.50
N PRO A 30 9.91 -6.42 15.45
CA PRO A 30 10.57 -5.16 15.12
C PRO A 30 10.23 -4.72 13.69
N VAL A 31 10.25 -3.40 13.44
CA VAL A 31 9.91 -2.84 12.14
C VAL A 31 11.07 -1.99 11.62
N ALA A 32 11.57 -2.33 10.42
CA ALA A 32 12.48 -1.52 9.63
C ALA A 32 11.70 -0.85 8.49
N ALA A 33 11.58 0.48 8.53
CA ALA A 33 10.76 1.22 7.61
C ALA A 33 11.58 2.01 6.58
N ILE A 34 11.08 2.05 5.35
CA ILE A 34 11.47 3.03 4.34
C ILE A 34 10.42 4.13 4.37
N GLY A 35 10.80 5.32 4.80
CA GLY A 35 9.97 6.51 4.78
C GLY A 35 10.34 7.42 3.61
N PHE A 36 9.36 8.07 3.00
CA PHE A 36 9.60 8.98 1.88
C PHE A 36 9.58 10.43 2.34
N HIS A 37 10.65 11.18 2.02
CA HIS A 37 10.76 12.59 2.34
C HIS A 37 9.52 13.39 1.91
N GLY A 38 8.94 14.18 2.82
CA GLY A 38 7.77 15.00 2.58
C GLY A 38 6.44 14.23 2.38
N GLN A 39 6.44 12.92 2.53
CA GLN A 39 5.26 12.08 2.33
C GLN A 39 4.89 11.26 3.56
N THR A 40 5.83 10.50 4.10
CA THR A 40 5.61 9.66 5.28
C THR A 40 5.50 10.52 6.53
N ASP A 41 4.57 10.19 7.42
CA ASP A 41 4.42 10.86 8.70
C ASP A 41 5.67 10.59 9.57
N PRO A 42 6.39 11.63 10.03
CA PRO A 42 7.58 11.48 10.85
C PRO A 42 7.30 10.79 12.20
N LYS A 43 6.07 10.77 12.69
CA LYS A 43 5.68 10.01 13.88
C LYS A 43 5.93 8.51 13.76
N LEU A 44 6.08 8.00 12.54
CA LEU A 44 6.45 6.60 12.32
C LEU A 44 7.80 6.25 13.00
N ALA A 45 8.70 7.22 13.20
CA ALA A 45 9.96 7.03 13.92
C ALA A 45 9.80 6.65 15.40
N GLU A 46 8.63 6.85 15.99
CA GLU A 46 8.32 6.40 17.35
C GLU A 46 8.05 4.89 17.39
N GLU A 47 7.71 4.30 16.25
CA GLU A 47 7.27 2.91 16.10
C GLU A 47 8.19 2.02 15.25
N ALA A 48 9.12 2.59 14.49
CA ALA A 48 9.98 1.87 13.56
C ALA A 48 11.36 2.52 13.43
N GLU A 49 12.37 1.72 13.09
CA GLU A 49 13.64 2.24 12.60
C GLU A 49 13.45 2.68 11.15
N ILE A 50 13.64 3.99 10.84
CA ILE A 50 13.33 4.54 9.53
C ILE A 50 14.59 4.93 8.77
N THR A 51 14.67 4.45 7.53
CA THR A 51 15.56 4.99 6.50
C THR A 51 14.76 5.93 5.59
N TRP A 52 15.16 7.21 5.55
CA TRP A 52 14.48 8.23 4.75
C TRP A 52 15.06 8.29 3.35
N LEU A 53 14.20 8.08 2.35
CA LEU A 53 14.56 8.03 0.93
C LEU A 53 13.58 8.85 0.08
N TYR A 54 13.87 8.97 -1.20
CA TYR A 54 12.91 9.41 -2.22
C TYR A 54 12.29 8.20 -2.92
N PRO A 55 11.05 8.31 -3.46
CA PRO A 55 10.34 7.16 -4.03
C PRO A 55 11.06 6.45 -5.19
N GLY A 56 11.98 7.11 -5.86
CA GLY A 56 12.78 6.53 -6.93
C GLY A 56 14.08 5.83 -6.47
N GLU A 57 14.43 5.89 -5.20
CA GLU A 57 15.65 5.25 -4.66
C GLU A 57 15.38 3.78 -4.29
N VAL A 58 14.96 2.99 -5.30
CA VAL A 58 14.48 1.61 -5.13
C VAL A 58 15.60 0.65 -4.72
N GLY A 59 16.78 0.79 -5.33
CA GLY A 59 17.97 0.00 -4.96
C GLY A 59 18.47 0.32 -3.55
N ALA A 60 18.44 1.61 -3.16
CA ALA A 60 18.79 2.03 -1.80
C ALA A 60 17.78 1.47 -0.77
N ALA A 61 16.49 1.46 -1.11
CA ALA A 61 15.44 0.85 -0.26
C ALA A 61 15.68 -0.64 -0.05
N LEU A 62 16.00 -1.38 -1.12
CA LEU A 62 16.35 -2.80 -1.03
C LEU A 62 17.58 -3.02 -0.13
N ALA A 63 18.62 -2.22 -0.32
CA ALA A 63 19.85 -2.34 0.48
C ALA A 63 19.58 -2.09 1.97
N ALA A 64 18.78 -1.09 2.31
CA ALA A 64 18.40 -0.79 3.69
C ALA A 64 17.58 -1.92 4.31
N LEU A 65 16.56 -2.44 3.62
CA LEU A 65 15.74 -3.56 4.10
C LEU A 65 16.58 -4.82 4.33
N ARG A 66 17.47 -5.15 3.39
CA ARG A 66 18.37 -6.30 3.55
C ARG A 66 19.37 -6.10 4.70
N GLY A 67 19.91 -4.90 4.84
CA GLY A 67 20.82 -4.55 5.94
C GLY A 67 20.18 -4.71 7.32
N SER A 68 18.86 -4.55 7.40
CA SER A 68 18.06 -4.79 8.62
C SER A 68 17.61 -6.24 8.78
N GLY A 69 18.02 -7.17 7.91
CA GLY A 69 17.64 -8.58 7.99
C GLY A 69 16.18 -8.86 7.60
N VAL A 70 15.57 -8.00 6.78
CA VAL A 70 14.19 -8.15 6.34
C VAL A 70 14.07 -9.24 5.28
N SER A 71 13.18 -10.22 5.51
CA SER A 71 12.76 -11.24 4.55
C SER A 71 11.28 -11.08 4.13
N GLU A 72 10.50 -10.33 4.92
CA GLU A 72 9.09 -10.04 4.67
C GLU A 72 8.84 -8.54 4.80
N ALA A 73 8.12 -7.97 3.84
CA ALA A 73 7.79 -6.57 3.83
C ALA A 73 6.31 -6.32 3.51
N VAL A 74 5.84 -5.13 3.82
CA VAL A 74 4.50 -4.66 3.45
C VAL A 74 4.59 -3.25 2.86
N LEU A 75 3.77 -3.00 1.85
CA LEU A 75 3.54 -1.65 1.34
C LEU A 75 2.34 -1.06 2.09
N ALA A 76 2.47 0.09 2.72
CA ALA A 76 1.35 0.74 3.40
C ALA A 76 1.32 2.24 3.14
N GLY A 77 0.12 2.78 3.03
CA GLY A 77 -0.09 4.19 2.72
C GLY A 77 -0.06 4.49 1.21
N LYS A 78 -0.19 5.77 0.87
CA LYS A 78 -0.33 6.24 -0.51
C LYS A 78 0.94 6.95 -0.99
N VAL A 79 1.43 6.60 -2.16
CA VAL A 79 2.43 7.37 -2.91
C VAL A 79 1.71 8.03 -4.09
N PRO A 80 1.56 9.38 -4.11
CA PRO A 80 0.80 10.07 -5.16
C PRO A 80 1.47 9.95 -6.52
N LYS A 81 0.74 9.44 -7.52
CA LYS A 81 1.19 9.35 -8.92
C LYS A 81 1.54 10.71 -9.54
N VAL A 82 0.88 11.78 -9.12
CA VAL A 82 1.10 13.11 -9.69
C VAL A 82 2.56 13.53 -9.61
N GLY A 83 3.26 13.17 -8.53
CA GLY A 83 4.70 13.39 -8.42
C GLY A 83 5.52 12.57 -9.42
N LEU A 84 5.07 11.35 -9.76
CA LEU A 84 5.74 10.46 -10.72
C LEU A 84 5.78 11.05 -12.15
N TYR A 85 4.78 11.86 -12.52
CA TYR A 85 4.64 12.38 -13.88
C TYR A 85 4.93 13.88 -13.99
N ALA A 86 4.68 14.66 -12.93
CA ALA A 86 4.87 16.11 -12.95
C ALA A 86 6.34 16.52 -12.81
N ASP A 87 7.12 15.81 -12.01
CA ASP A 87 8.56 16.05 -11.84
C ASP A 87 9.29 14.72 -11.57
N PRO A 88 9.64 13.98 -12.63
CA PRO A 88 10.40 12.74 -12.49
C PRO A 88 11.75 12.90 -11.77
N ALA A 89 12.37 14.08 -11.86
CA ALA A 89 13.64 14.36 -11.20
C ALA A 89 13.49 14.44 -9.67
N ALA A 90 12.34 14.88 -9.17
CA ALA A 90 12.05 14.92 -7.74
C ALA A 90 11.94 13.53 -7.10
N LEU A 91 11.75 12.48 -7.90
CA LEU A 91 11.74 11.10 -7.43
C LEU A 91 13.14 10.54 -7.16
N ARG A 92 14.17 11.16 -7.75
CA ARG A 92 15.57 10.68 -7.70
C ARG A 92 15.70 9.21 -8.10
N PRO A 93 15.27 8.82 -9.32
CA PRO A 93 15.33 7.43 -9.73
C PRO A 93 16.77 6.94 -9.82
N ASP A 94 17.07 5.85 -9.13
CA ASP A 94 18.31 5.10 -9.27
C ASP A 94 18.25 4.12 -10.46
N ALA A 95 19.35 3.42 -10.71
CA ALA A 95 19.44 2.48 -11.83
C ALA A 95 18.41 1.34 -11.73
N GLU A 96 18.12 0.85 -10.52
CA GLU A 96 17.14 -0.20 -10.28
C GLU A 96 15.71 0.29 -10.56
N ALA A 97 15.37 1.52 -10.14
CA ALA A 97 14.08 2.14 -10.46
C ALA A 97 13.89 2.31 -11.96
N LEU A 98 14.93 2.77 -12.67
CA LEU A 98 14.88 2.94 -14.12
C LEU A 98 14.72 1.59 -14.84
N ALA A 99 15.42 0.54 -14.41
CA ALA A 99 15.29 -0.80 -14.95
C ALA A 99 13.90 -1.37 -14.71
N LEU A 100 13.34 -1.19 -13.48
CA LEU A 100 12.00 -1.62 -13.14
C LEU A 100 10.95 -0.92 -14.00
N LEU A 101 11.04 0.41 -14.16
CA LEU A 101 10.13 1.19 -15.00
C LEU A 101 10.21 0.78 -16.48
N ALA A 102 11.41 0.47 -16.97
CA ALA A 102 11.60 -0.01 -18.35
C ALA A 102 11.01 -1.40 -18.61
N SER A 103 10.86 -2.23 -17.57
CA SER A 103 10.26 -3.56 -17.67
C SER A 103 8.72 -3.55 -17.72
N LEU A 104 8.08 -2.42 -17.39
CA LEU A 104 6.63 -2.30 -17.35
C LEU A 104 6.03 -2.31 -18.77
N ARG A 105 4.99 -3.12 -18.96
CA ARG A 105 4.20 -3.16 -20.22
C ARG A 105 3.23 -2.00 -20.35
N ASP A 106 2.77 -1.51 -19.21
CA ASP A 106 1.88 -0.35 -19.10
C ASP A 106 2.15 0.42 -17.79
N ARG A 107 1.41 1.51 -17.57
CA ARG A 107 1.60 2.40 -16.41
C ARG A 107 0.42 2.36 -15.43
N ARG A 108 -0.31 1.25 -15.40
CA ARG A 108 -1.38 1.01 -14.43
C ARG A 108 -0.80 0.83 -13.04
N ASP A 109 -1.58 1.20 -12.00
CA ASP A 109 -1.17 1.02 -10.62
C ASP A 109 -0.86 -0.44 -10.30
N ASP A 110 -1.73 -1.34 -10.72
CA ASP A 110 -1.58 -2.77 -10.49
C ASP A 110 -0.33 -3.33 -11.17
N SER A 111 0.00 -2.82 -12.37
CA SER A 111 1.22 -3.24 -13.09
C SER A 111 2.49 -2.77 -12.39
N ILE A 112 2.51 -1.53 -11.89
CA ILE A 112 3.66 -0.99 -11.16
C ILE A 112 3.84 -1.72 -9.83
N LEU A 113 2.76 -1.90 -9.06
CA LEU A 113 2.82 -2.60 -7.77
C LEU A 113 3.15 -4.08 -7.94
N GLY A 114 2.59 -4.75 -8.96
CA GLY A 114 2.91 -6.13 -9.29
C GLY A 114 4.37 -6.31 -9.69
N ALA A 115 4.92 -5.41 -10.52
CA ALA A 115 6.32 -5.45 -10.90
C ALA A 115 7.25 -5.21 -9.70
N LEU A 116 6.91 -4.27 -8.81
CA LEU A 116 7.66 -4.04 -7.58
C LEU A 116 7.62 -5.26 -6.66
N ALA A 117 6.45 -5.91 -6.54
CA ALA A 117 6.29 -7.12 -5.74
C ALA A 117 7.19 -8.25 -6.27
N SER A 118 7.08 -8.56 -7.56
CA SER A 118 7.92 -9.59 -8.20
C SER A 118 9.42 -9.26 -8.07
N TRP A 119 9.79 -8.00 -8.26
CA TRP A 119 11.17 -7.54 -8.15
C TRP A 119 11.75 -7.72 -6.75
N LEU A 120 10.94 -7.48 -5.68
CA LEU A 120 11.33 -7.72 -4.29
C LEU A 120 11.42 -9.22 -3.99
N GLU A 121 10.46 -10.02 -4.46
CA GLU A 121 10.45 -11.47 -4.26
C GLU A 121 11.65 -12.15 -4.90
N GLU A 122 12.01 -11.80 -6.14
CA GLU A 122 13.23 -12.26 -6.81
C GLU A 122 14.50 -11.95 -6.01
N ARG A 123 14.43 -10.93 -5.15
CA ARG A 123 15.53 -10.48 -4.29
C ARG A 123 15.44 -10.98 -2.85
N GLY A 124 14.51 -11.91 -2.59
CA GLY A 124 14.35 -12.60 -1.32
C GLY A 124 13.52 -11.83 -0.27
N ILE A 125 12.73 -10.83 -0.67
CA ILE A 125 11.80 -10.13 0.22
C ILE A 125 10.37 -10.42 -0.23
N ARG A 126 9.63 -11.20 0.56
CA ARG A 126 8.22 -11.52 0.31
C ARG A 126 7.30 -10.38 0.74
N LEU A 127 6.38 -9.97 -0.12
CA LEU A 127 5.36 -8.99 0.26
C LEU A 127 4.17 -9.66 0.96
N LEU A 128 3.80 -9.08 2.10
CA LEU A 128 2.63 -9.46 2.89
C LEU A 128 1.43 -8.60 2.55
N GLY A 129 0.23 -9.19 2.66
CA GLY A 129 -1.02 -8.45 2.58
C GLY A 129 -1.22 -7.54 3.79
N GLN A 130 -1.69 -6.31 3.57
CA GLN A 130 -1.97 -5.36 4.65
C GLN A 130 -2.98 -5.93 5.65
N ALA A 131 -4.01 -6.63 5.15
CA ALA A 131 -5.08 -7.21 5.95
C ALA A 131 -4.57 -8.20 7.03
N GLU A 132 -3.50 -8.93 6.74
CA GLU A 132 -2.89 -9.87 7.69
C GLU A 132 -2.24 -9.16 8.89
N LEU A 133 -1.75 -7.95 8.64
CA LEU A 133 -1.02 -7.18 9.66
C LEU A 133 -1.94 -6.33 10.53
N VAL A 134 -3.05 -5.86 9.98
CA VAL A 134 -4.00 -4.99 10.68
C VAL A 134 -5.45 -5.52 10.58
N PRO A 135 -5.72 -6.77 11.02
CA PRO A 135 -7.06 -7.35 10.91
C PRO A 135 -8.13 -6.55 11.65
N GLY A 136 -7.76 -5.82 12.69
CA GLY A 136 -8.69 -4.94 13.42
C GLY A 136 -9.19 -3.72 12.64
N LEU A 137 -8.58 -3.41 11.48
CA LEU A 137 -9.05 -2.36 10.58
C LEU A 137 -9.97 -2.87 9.48
N LEU A 138 -10.15 -4.18 9.38
CA LEU A 138 -11.09 -4.78 8.43
C LEU A 138 -12.52 -4.62 8.95
N GLY A 139 -13.40 -4.15 8.06
CA GLY A 139 -14.84 -4.18 8.35
C GLY A 139 -15.33 -5.62 8.49
N GLY A 140 -16.15 -5.88 9.51
CA GLY A 140 -16.85 -7.15 9.63
C GLY A 140 -17.98 -7.28 8.60
N GLU A 141 -18.57 -8.47 8.51
CA GLU A 141 -19.79 -8.67 7.73
C GLU A 141 -20.98 -7.95 8.38
N GLY A 142 -21.85 -7.37 7.55
CA GLY A 142 -23.07 -6.71 7.97
C GLY A 142 -22.93 -5.18 8.11
N PRO A 143 -23.95 -4.51 8.69
CA PRO A 143 -23.95 -3.06 8.82
C PRO A 143 -22.93 -2.58 9.85
N LEU A 144 -22.10 -1.61 9.47
CA LEU A 144 -21.13 -0.96 10.37
C LEU A 144 -21.77 0.13 11.25
N GLY A 145 -22.95 0.60 10.85
CA GLY A 145 -23.71 1.64 11.57
C GLY A 145 -24.99 1.10 12.20
N SER A 146 -25.69 1.96 12.93
CA SER A 146 -26.97 1.62 13.58
C SER A 146 -28.18 1.66 12.63
N THR A 147 -28.04 2.24 11.44
CA THR A 147 -29.12 2.40 10.48
C THR A 147 -29.10 1.28 9.44
N ALA A 148 -30.17 0.49 9.39
CA ALA A 148 -30.33 -0.53 8.37
C ALA A 148 -30.72 0.08 7.02
N LEU A 149 -30.23 -0.53 5.93
CA LEU A 149 -30.64 -0.15 4.58
C LEU A 149 -32.10 -0.48 4.32
N GLY A 150 -32.86 0.49 3.82
CA GLY A 150 -34.21 0.28 3.32
C GLY A 150 -34.26 -0.57 2.02
N PRO A 151 -35.43 -1.01 1.58
CA PRO A 151 -35.55 -1.82 0.35
C PRO A 151 -34.99 -1.13 -0.89
N GLN A 152 -35.28 0.17 -1.06
CA GLN A 152 -34.78 0.96 -2.18
C GLN A 152 -33.25 1.05 -2.19
N GLN A 153 -32.64 1.35 -1.03
CA GLN A 153 -31.19 1.42 -0.90
C GLN A 153 -30.52 0.08 -1.19
N ARG A 154 -31.12 -1.04 -0.79
CA ARG A 154 -30.63 -2.37 -1.15
C ARG A 154 -30.71 -2.63 -2.63
N ALA A 155 -31.78 -2.18 -3.30
CA ALA A 155 -31.93 -2.28 -4.75
C ALA A 155 -30.86 -1.44 -5.46
N ASP A 156 -30.58 -0.20 -5.00
CA ASP A 156 -29.54 0.67 -5.53
C ASP A 156 -28.15 0.09 -5.36
N VAL A 157 -27.85 -0.54 -4.22
CA VAL A 157 -26.59 -1.26 -4.01
C VAL A 157 -26.46 -2.45 -4.97
N ALA A 158 -27.50 -3.27 -5.11
CA ALA A 158 -27.50 -4.41 -6.02
C ALA A 158 -27.31 -3.99 -7.50
N PHE A 159 -27.89 -2.85 -7.89
CA PHE A 159 -27.72 -2.26 -9.21
C PHE A 159 -26.30 -1.68 -9.41
N GLY A 160 -25.80 -0.92 -8.44
CA GLY A 160 -24.52 -0.21 -8.56
C GLY A 160 -23.28 -1.09 -8.40
N PHE A 161 -23.35 -2.18 -7.64
CA PHE A 161 -22.18 -3.01 -7.33
C PHE A 161 -21.54 -3.63 -8.61
N PRO A 162 -22.29 -4.23 -9.55
CA PRO A 162 -21.72 -4.71 -10.82
C PRO A 162 -21.08 -3.60 -11.65
N ILE A 163 -21.65 -2.40 -11.64
CA ILE A 163 -21.12 -1.23 -12.35
C ILE A 163 -19.78 -0.80 -11.71
N ALA A 164 -19.72 -0.71 -10.40
CA ALA A 164 -18.48 -0.41 -9.67
C ALA A 164 -17.38 -1.44 -9.97
N LYS A 165 -17.73 -2.72 -10.05
CA LYS A 165 -16.79 -3.79 -10.44
C LYS A 165 -16.30 -3.64 -11.87
N ALA A 166 -17.18 -3.27 -12.79
CA ALA A 166 -16.82 -3.08 -14.20
C ALA A 166 -15.85 -1.89 -14.40
N ILE A 167 -16.13 -0.73 -13.80
CA ILE A 167 -15.23 0.43 -13.88
C ILE A 167 -13.91 0.21 -13.18
N ALA A 168 -13.90 -0.56 -12.08
CA ALA A 168 -12.67 -0.96 -11.41
C ALA A 168 -11.81 -1.88 -12.29
N GLY A 169 -12.42 -2.83 -12.99
CA GLY A 169 -11.74 -3.70 -13.96
C GLY A 169 -11.12 -2.95 -15.15
N LEU A 170 -11.68 -1.79 -15.49
CA LEU A 170 -11.16 -0.90 -16.54
C LEU A 170 -10.11 0.11 -16.02
N ASP A 171 -9.79 0.10 -14.71
CA ASP A 171 -8.91 1.07 -14.05
C ASP A 171 -9.37 2.54 -14.22
N ILE A 172 -10.69 2.76 -14.35
CA ILE A 172 -11.31 4.10 -14.48
C ILE A 172 -11.60 4.69 -13.08
N GLY A 173 -12.01 3.83 -12.13
CA GLY A 173 -12.36 4.24 -10.77
C GLY A 173 -12.89 3.05 -9.97
N GLN A 174 -13.25 3.30 -8.69
CA GLN A 174 -13.65 2.26 -7.76
C GLN A 174 -14.93 2.61 -6.98
N THR A 175 -15.60 3.69 -7.38
CA THR A 175 -16.78 4.20 -6.67
C THR A 175 -17.84 4.64 -7.68
N VAL A 176 -19.07 4.25 -7.42
CA VAL A 176 -20.26 4.75 -8.12
C VAL A 176 -21.26 5.29 -7.10
N VAL A 177 -21.99 6.30 -7.47
CA VAL A 177 -23.11 6.83 -6.68
C VAL A 177 -24.40 6.44 -7.41
N VAL A 178 -25.32 5.81 -6.66
CA VAL A 178 -26.59 5.37 -7.22
C VAL A 178 -27.74 5.97 -6.44
N LYS A 179 -28.74 6.46 -7.13
CA LYS A 179 -30.01 6.88 -6.56
C LYS A 179 -31.16 6.46 -7.47
N ASP A 180 -32.14 5.76 -6.92
CA ASP A 180 -33.34 5.32 -7.61
C ASP A 180 -33.05 4.58 -8.95
N GLY A 181 -32.01 3.73 -8.95
CA GLY A 181 -31.58 2.96 -10.12
C GLY A 181 -30.84 3.76 -11.18
N ALA A 182 -30.39 4.97 -10.88
CA ALA A 182 -29.57 5.79 -11.77
C ALA A 182 -28.14 5.99 -11.19
N VAL A 183 -27.12 5.94 -12.08
CA VAL A 183 -25.71 6.22 -11.80
C VAL A 183 -25.38 7.63 -12.21
#